data_276c643f060428618a8f3ca03783a06e
#
_entry.id   276c643f060428618a8f3ca03783a06e
#
_cell.length_a   1.000
_cell.length_b   1.000
_cell.length_c   1.000
_cell.angle_alpha   90.00
_cell.angle_beta   90.00
_cell.angle_gamma   90.00
#
_symmetry.space_group_name_H-M   'P 1'
#
loop_
_entity.id
_entity.type
_entity.pdbx_description
1 polymer ?
#
loop_
_entity_poly.entity_id
_entity_poly.type
_entity_poly.pdbx_seq_one_letter_code
_entity_poly.pdbx_strand_id
1 'polypeptide(L)'
;MILTVADVLEADALAAFRRDAERLSWRDGRETAGKEARAVKRNEQADLSTPEGRRVRDALLAAVSSHPVVAAAARPRRFARLLLSRTGVGGGYGAHVDNALMGRGEARIRTDLSFTLFLSPPDAYDGGELTVYGTDGTQSFKPGAGDLVLYPSTELHEVAPVTRGVRMVCAGWIESLVPDGAQRAILFDLTNLRASMATSLPQGAGERLVLDKAIANLLRMWVRT
;
A
#
# COMPACT_ATOMS: atom_id res chain seq x y z
N MET A 1 -8.23 -0.84 -10.21
CA MET A 1 -8.25 0.53 -9.64
C MET A 1 -6.91 0.81 -9.00
N ILE A 2 -6.25 1.91 -9.38
CA ILE A 2 -5.05 2.43 -8.73
C ILE A 2 -5.46 3.73 -8.02
N LEU A 3 -5.00 3.94 -6.78
CA LEU A 3 -5.33 5.12 -5.98
C LEU A 3 -4.08 5.73 -5.37
N THR A 4 -3.96 7.05 -5.43
CA THR A 4 -3.08 7.81 -4.55
C THR A 4 -3.90 8.30 -3.36
N VAL A 5 -3.47 7.95 -2.16
CA VAL A 5 -4.13 8.30 -0.89
C VAL A 5 -3.21 9.26 -0.16
N ALA A 6 -3.67 10.50 0.01
CA ALA A 6 -2.90 11.54 0.69
C ALA A 6 -2.90 11.35 2.21
N ASP A 7 -1.87 11.86 2.87
CA ASP A 7 -1.78 12.04 4.32
C ASP A 7 -2.04 10.77 5.16
N VAL A 8 -1.59 9.59 4.66
CA VAL A 8 -1.64 8.33 5.44
C VAL A 8 -0.72 8.42 6.67
N LEU A 9 0.38 9.17 6.55
CA LEU A 9 1.19 9.62 7.68
C LEU A 9 1.19 11.15 7.70
N GLU A 10 0.61 11.71 8.74
CA GLU A 10 0.67 13.15 9.01
C GLU A 10 2.11 13.60 9.33
N ALA A 11 2.39 14.89 9.22
CA ALA A 11 3.72 15.48 9.34
C ALA A 11 4.46 15.09 10.62
N ASP A 12 3.78 15.08 11.77
CA ASP A 12 4.37 14.74 13.07
C ASP A 12 4.75 13.26 13.15
N ALA A 13 3.88 12.37 12.65
CA ALA A 13 4.15 10.94 12.57
C ALA A 13 5.31 10.64 11.62
N LEU A 14 5.38 11.34 10.48
CA LEU A 14 6.48 11.23 9.53
C LEU A 14 7.82 11.71 10.13
N ALA A 15 7.81 12.81 10.89
CA ALA A 15 8.99 13.31 11.60
C ALA A 15 9.48 12.33 12.67
N ALA A 16 8.55 11.73 13.45
CA ALA A 16 8.87 10.69 14.42
C ALA A 16 9.47 9.44 13.73
N PHE A 17 8.84 8.98 12.65
CA PHE A 17 9.33 7.87 11.84
C PHE A 17 10.77 8.10 11.36
N ARG A 18 11.09 9.28 10.82
CA ARG A 18 12.44 9.59 10.31
C ARG A 18 13.51 9.44 11.38
N ARG A 19 13.25 9.96 12.59
CA ARG A 19 14.17 9.81 13.73
C ARG A 19 14.40 8.34 14.11
N ASP A 20 13.34 7.53 14.07
CA ASP A 20 13.43 6.11 14.40
C ASP A 20 14.13 5.30 13.31
N ALA A 21 13.89 5.64 12.03
CA ALA A 21 14.50 4.98 10.88
C ALA A 21 16.04 5.10 10.84
N GLU A 22 16.61 6.18 11.39
CA GLU A 22 18.07 6.38 11.50
C GLU A 22 18.75 5.33 12.40
N ARG A 23 18.01 4.75 13.33
CA ARG A 23 18.49 3.76 14.31
C ARG A 23 18.36 2.32 13.83
N LEU A 24 17.71 2.10 12.68
CA LEU A 24 17.49 0.76 12.16
C LEU A 24 18.75 0.21 11.49
N SER A 25 18.94 -1.10 11.59
CA SER A 25 19.91 -1.83 10.78
C SER A 25 19.31 -2.14 9.40
N TRP A 26 20.17 -2.07 8.37
CA TRP A 26 19.78 -2.25 6.98
C TRP A 26 20.52 -3.43 6.36
N ARG A 27 19.83 -4.20 5.52
CA ARG A 27 20.36 -5.36 4.81
C ARG A 27 20.06 -5.27 3.31
N ASP A 28 20.78 -6.03 2.50
CA ASP A 28 20.51 -6.12 1.06
C ASP A 28 19.08 -6.61 0.80
N GLY A 29 18.29 -5.82 0.07
CA GLY A 29 16.90 -6.14 -0.23
C GLY A 29 16.72 -7.37 -1.12
N ARG A 30 17.77 -7.86 -1.78
CA ARG A 30 17.75 -9.10 -2.55
C ARG A 30 17.46 -10.33 -1.70
N GLU A 31 17.78 -10.30 -0.40
CA GLU A 31 17.50 -11.41 0.53
C GLU A 31 16.01 -11.71 0.66
N THR A 32 15.16 -10.73 0.44
CA THR A 32 13.69 -10.85 0.58
C THR A 32 12.96 -11.04 -0.74
N ALA A 33 13.65 -10.94 -1.86
CA ALA A 33 13.08 -11.07 -3.20
C ALA A 33 12.93 -12.54 -3.61
N GLY A 34 11.88 -12.86 -4.36
CA GLY A 34 11.75 -14.12 -5.08
C GLY A 34 12.88 -14.30 -6.10
N LYS A 35 13.05 -15.53 -6.62
CA LYS A 35 14.19 -15.91 -7.47
C LYS A 35 14.41 -14.97 -8.65
N GLU A 36 13.35 -14.62 -9.39
CA GLU A 36 13.42 -13.78 -10.59
C GLU A 36 13.57 -12.30 -10.24
N ALA A 37 12.78 -11.83 -9.28
CA ALA A 37 12.82 -10.44 -8.82
C ALA A 37 14.15 -10.06 -8.15
N ARG A 38 14.92 -11.04 -7.63
CA ARG A 38 16.25 -10.84 -7.03
C ARG A 38 17.26 -10.28 -8.04
N ALA A 39 17.17 -10.66 -9.30
CA ALA A 39 18.12 -10.24 -10.33
C ALA A 39 18.01 -8.73 -10.64
N VAL A 40 16.83 -8.16 -10.49
CA VAL A 40 16.49 -6.76 -10.87
C VAL A 40 16.28 -5.85 -9.66
N LYS A 41 16.45 -6.35 -8.43
CA LYS A 41 16.27 -5.59 -7.19
C LYS A 41 17.59 -5.06 -6.64
N ARG A 42 17.68 -3.74 -6.49
CA ARG A 42 18.85 -3.04 -5.92
C ARG A 42 18.40 -2.00 -4.92
N ASN A 43 18.21 -2.40 -3.67
CA ASN A 43 17.84 -1.54 -2.55
C ASN A 43 18.31 -2.17 -1.24
N GLU A 44 18.17 -1.46 -0.14
CA GLU A 44 18.34 -1.98 1.19
C GLU A 44 16.99 -2.05 1.91
N GLN A 45 16.87 -2.95 2.87
CA GLN A 45 15.68 -3.12 3.69
C GLN A 45 16.04 -3.12 5.17
N ALA A 46 15.22 -2.43 5.96
CA ALA A 46 15.38 -2.39 7.40
C ALA A 46 15.05 -3.74 8.05
N ASP A 47 15.80 -4.09 9.07
CA ASP A 47 15.47 -5.22 9.93
C ASP A 47 14.32 -4.85 10.89
N LEU A 48 13.12 -5.22 10.52
CA LEU A 48 11.91 -4.99 11.31
C LEU A 48 11.67 -6.07 12.39
N SER A 49 12.63 -6.98 12.64
CA SER A 49 12.55 -8.01 13.68
C SER A 49 13.12 -7.56 15.02
N THR A 50 13.92 -6.51 15.07
CA THR A 50 14.44 -5.90 16.29
C THR A 50 13.33 -5.21 17.10
N PRO A 51 13.49 -4.90 18.40
CA PRO A 51 12.51 -4.14 19.15
C PRO A 51 12.17 -2.78 18.52
N GLU A 52 13.19 -2.05 18.05
CA GLU A 52 13.05 -0.78 17.33
C GLU A 52 12.30 -0.97 16.01
N GLY A 53 12.71 -1.95 15.23
CA GLY A 53 12.10 -2.30 13.94
C GLY A 53 10.62 -2.70 14.10
N ARG A 54 10.28 -3.44 15.16
CA ARG A 54 8.88 -3.79 15.44
C ARG A 54 8.04 -2.56 15.75
N ARG A 55 8.53 -1.62 16.58
CA ARG A 55 7.81 -0.36 16.86
C ARG A 55 7.53 0.43 15.58
N VAL A 56 8.53 0.58 14.73
CA VAL A 56 8.38 1.26 13.43
C VAL A 56 7.36 0.53 12.55
N ARG A 57 7.48 -0.79 12.42
CA ARG A 57 6.54 -1.61 11.65
C ARG A 57 5.10 -1.44 12.14
N ASP A 58 4.90 -1.52 13.46
CA ASP A 58 3.56 -1.50 14.05
C ASP A 58 2.92 -0.11 13.89
N ALA A 59 3.72 0.97 13.99
CA ALA A 59 3.26 2.33 13.73
C ALA A 59 2.86 2.54 12.27
N LEU A 60 3.68 2.08 11.31
CA LEU A 60 3.37 2.15 9.89
C LEU A 60 2.12 1.32 9.53
N LEU A 61 2.02 0.10 10.08
CA LEU A 61 0.85 -0.74 9.88
C LEU A 61 -0.42 -0.11 10.44
N ALA A 62 -0.35 0.46 11.63
CA ALA A 62 -1.47 1.15 12.27
C ALA A 62 -1.95 2.32 11.39
N ALA A 63 -1.04 3.16 10.89
CA ALA A 63 -1.38 4.28 10.02
C ALA A 63 -2.08 3.82 8.73
N VAL A 64 -1.53 2.81 8.04
CA VAL A 64 -2.13 2.28 6.80
C VAL A 64 -3.48 1.62 7.07
N SER A 65 -3.59 0.79 8.12
CA SER A 65 -4.80 0.01 8.39
C SER A 65 -5.97 0.84 8.93
N SER A 66 -5.69 1.94 9.63
CA SER A 66 -6.70 2.83 10.19
C SER A 66 -7.18 3.88 9.19
N HIS A 67 -6.47 4.10 8.07
CA HIS A 67 -6.83 5.15 7.14
C HIS A 67 -8.15 4.84 6.41
N PRO A 68 -9.17 5.73 6.47
CA PRO A 68 -10.53 5.42 6.00
C PRO A 68 -10.61 5.11 4.51
N VAL A 69 -9.82 5.78 3.67
CA VAL A 69 -9.80 5.51 2.23
C VAL A 69 -9.18 4.15 1.94
N VAL A 70 -8.08 3.79 2.61
CA VAL A 70 -7.47 2.46 2.48
C VAL A 70 -8.44 1.36 2.93
N ALA A 71 -9.10 1.55 4.07
CA ALA A 71 -10.10 0.60 4.57
C ALA A 71 -11.28 0.43 3.58
N ALA A 72 -11.76 1.52 2.99
CA ALA A 72 -12.86 1.49 2.03
C ALA A 72 -12.48 0.84 0.70
N ALA A 73 -11.30 1.18 0.15
CA ALA A 73 -10.85 0.71 -1.16
C ALA A 73 -10.32 -0.72 -1.12
N ALA A 74 -9.51 -1.06 -0.11
CA ALA A 74 -8.85 -2.36 -0.02
C ALA A 74 -9.70 -3.43 0.68
N ARG A 75 -10.63 -3.07 1.56
CA ARG A 75 -11.42 -4.03 2.38
C ARG A 75 -10.50 -5.08 3.03
N PRO A 76 -9.48 -4.66 3.82
CA PRO A 76 -8.43 -5.55 4.27
C PRO A 76 -8.97 -6.64 5.20
N ARG A 77 -8.59 -7.89 4.90
CA ARG A 77 -8.75 -9.05 5.78
C ARG A 77 -7.47 -9.25 6.60
N ARG A 78 -6.34 -9.26 5.91
CA ARG A 78 -5.01 -9.44 6.50
C ARG A 78 -3.99 -8.60 5.74
N PHE A 79 -2.96 -8.17 6.44
CA PHE A 79 -1.77 -7.57 5.86
C PHE A 79 -0.64 -8.61 5.86
N ALA A 80 0.12 -8.68 4.77
CA ALA A 80 1.39 -9.40 4.76
C ALA A 80 2.45 -8.59 5.53
N ARG A 81 3.65 -9.15 5.62
CA ARG A 81 4.78 -8.41 6.19
C ARG A 81 5.01 -7.10 5.46
N LEU A 82 5.37 -6.08 6.21
CA LEU A 82 5.83 -4.81 5.66
C LEU A 82 7.33 -4.89 5.32
N LEU A 83 7.72 -4.17 4.28
CA LEU A 83 9.10 -3.94 3.90
C LEU A 83 9.40 -2.44 3.95
N LEU A 84 10.19 -2.01 4.90
CA LEU A 84 10.73 -0.68 4.92
C LEU A 84 12.01 -0.69 4.08
N SER A 85 12.02 0.08 2.99
CA SER A 85 13.05 0.05 1.96
C SER A 85 13.65 1.42 1.73
N ARG A 86 14.98 1.48 1.56
CA ARG A 86 15.68 2.65 1.04
C ARG A 86 16.43 2.29 -0.25
N THR A 87 16.38 3.19 -1.20
CA THR A 87 17.01 3.04 -2.52
C THR A 87 17.89 4.25 -2.78
N GLY A 88 19.20 4.05 -2.84
CA GLY A 88 20.18 5.08 -3.17
C GLY A 88 20.49 5.13 -4.66
N VAL A 89 21.45 5.98 -5.04
CA VAL A 89 21.87 6.20 -6.43
C VAL A 89 22.27 4.90 -7.12
N GLY A 90 21.78 4.66 -8.34
CA GLY A 90 21.95 3.44 -9.12
C GLY A 90 21.07 2.28 -8.69
N GLY A 91 20.34 2.42 -7.58
CA GLY A 91 19.37 1.45 -7.12
C GLY A 91 18.01 1.61 -7.80
N GLY A 92 17.19 0.58 -7.71
CA GLY A 92 15.86 0.52 -8.30
C GLY A 92 15.26 -0.88 -8.15
N TYR A 93 14.15 -1.13 -8.82
CA TYR A 93 13.56 -2.45 -8.88
C TYR A 93 12.91 -2.63 -10.26
N GLY A 94 13.53 -3.41 -11.12
CA GLY A 94 13.05 -3.61 -12.48
C GLY A 94 11.66 -4.24 -12.55
N ALA A 95 11.08 -4.24 -13.74
CA ALA A 95 9.72 -4.72 -13.96
C ALA A 95 9.51 -6.14 -13.43
N HIS A 96 8.46 -6.31 -12.62
CA HIS A 96 8.08 -7.57 -12.00
C HIS A 96 6.60 -7.58 -11.63
N VAL A 97 6.10 -8.76 -11.29
CA VAL A 97 4.80 -8.96 -10.66
C VAL A 97 5.01 -9.50 -9.25
N ASP A 98 4.15 -9.11 -8.34
CA ASP A 98 4.20 -9.60 -6.96
C ASP A 98 3.80 -11.08 -6.86
N ASN A 99 4.36 -11.79 -5.87
CA ASN A 99 3.97 -13.18 -5.63
C ASN A 99 2.49 -13.26 -5.24
N ALA A 100 1.72 -14.10 -5.92
CA ALA A 100 0.29 -14.28 -5.66
C ALA A 100 -0.04 -14.75 -4.23
N LEU A 101 0.91 -15.44 -3.60
CA LEU A 101 0.79 -15.95 -2.23
C LEU A 101 2.05 -15.60 -1.44
N MET A 102 1.90 -15.05 -0.24
CA MET A 102 2.98 -14.77 0.70
C MET A 102 2.78 -15.47 2.03
N GLY A 103 3.91 -15.77 2.73
CA GLY A 103 3.88 -16.52 3.98
C GLY A 103 3.97 -18.04 3.78
N ARG A 104 3.87 -18.79 4.89
CA ARG A 104 3.97 -20.27 4.90
C ARG A 104 2.87 -20.86 5.78
N GLY A 105 2.42 -22.08 5.46
CA GLY A 105 1.39 -22.77 6.23
C GLY A 105 0.11 -21.93 6.39
N GLU A 106 -0.45 -21.89 7.58
CA GLU A 106 -1.66 -21.13 7.91
C GLU A 106 -1.47 -19.60 7.84
N ALA A 107 -0.21 -19.13 7.97
CA ALA A 107 0.13 -17.72 7.80
C ALA A 107 0.21 -17.28 6.31
N ARG A 108 -0.06 -18.20 5.37
CA ARG A 108 -0.11 -17.85 3.93
C ARG A 108 -1.30 -16.96 3.65
N ILE A 109 -1.06 -15.89 2.91
CA ILE A 109 -2.10 -14.96 2.46
C ILE A 109 -2.03 -14.77 0.95
N ARG A 110 -3.18 -14.49 0.35
CA ARG A 110 -3.29 -14.05 -1.04
C ARG A 110 -2.96 -12.55 -1.11
N THR A 111 -2.24 -12.13 -2.13
CA THR A 111 -1.91 -10.72 -2.38
C THR A 111 -2.86 -10.17 -3.43
N ASP A 112 -3.94 -9.51 -3.00
CA ASP A 112 -4.91 -8.90 -3.91
C ASP A 112 -4.50 -7.48 -4.30
N LEU A 113 -3.89 -6.76 -3.35
CA LEU A 113 -3.46 -5.39 -3.50
C LEU A 113 -2.05 -5.22 -2.91
N SER A 114 -1.26 -4.41 -3.60
CA SER A 114 0.03 -3.91 -3.15
C SER A 114 -0.11 -2.43 -2.78
N PHE A 115 0.68 -1.97 -1.83
CA PHE A 115 0.79 -0.56 -1.55
C PHE A 115 2.23 -0.12 -1.38
N THR A 116 2.49 1.12 -1.70
CA THR A 116 3.74 1.82 -1.44
C THR A 116 3.42 3.12 -0.72
N LEU A 117 3.80 3.22 0.56
CA LEU A 117 3.75 4.44 1.36
C LEU A 117 5.08 5.17 1.20
N PHE A 118 5.04 6.38 0.66
CA PHE A 118 6.22 7.20 0.41
C PHE A 118 6.66 7.93 1.68
N LEU A 119 7.96 7.89 2.00
CA LEU A 119 8.51 8.40 3.25
C LEU A 119 9.58 9.47 3.02
N SER A 120 10.14 9.56 1.80
CA SER A 120 11.00 10.66 1.36
C SER A 120 10.18 11.71 0.63
N PRO A 121 10.44 13.02 0.83
CA PRO A 121 9.89 14.08 -0.01
C PRO A 121 10.30 13.86 -1.48
N PRO A 122 9.44 14.20 -2.46
CA PRO A 122 9.70 13.95 -3.88
C PRO A 122 10.90 14.77 -4.42
N ASP A 123 11.25 15.89 -3.80
CA ASP A 123 12.38 16.74 -4.13
C ASP A 123 13.70 16.29 -3.48
N ALA A 124 13.65 15.37 -2.51
CA ALA A 124 14.84 14.83 -1.84
C ALA A 124 15.60 13.81 -2.69
N TYR A 125 15.04 13.35 -3.81
CA TYR A 125 15.66 12.37 -4.71
C TYR A 125 15.19 12.56 -6.15
N ASP A 126 15.98 12.12 -7.13
CA ASP A 126 15.63 12.11 -8.55
C ASP A 126 15.53 10.67 -9.07
N GLY A 127 14.65 10.42 -10.02
CA GLY A 127 14.25 9.08 -10.42
C GLY A 127 13.40 8.41 -9.35
N GLY A 128 13.42 7.08 -9.31
CA GLY A 128 12.74 6.31 -8.28
C GLY A 128 11.21 6.34 -8.36
N GLU A 129 10.64 6.73 -9.48
CA GLU A 129 9.19 6.66 -9.71
C GLU A 129 8.72 5.21 -9.61
N LEU A 130 7.55 4.99 -8.97
CA LEU A 130 6.81 3.74 -9.08
C LEU A 130 5.98 3.79 -10.37
N THR A 131 6.27 2.89 -11.31
CA THR A 131 5.50 2.76 -12.54
C THR A 131 4.68 1.48 -12.49
N VAL A 132 3.38 1.59 -12.77
CA VAL A 132 2.44 0.46 -12.84
C VAL A 132 1.89 0.37 -14.27
N TYR A 133 2.00 -0.82 -14.87
CA TYR A 133 1.57 -1.13 -16.23
C TYR A 133 0.20 -1.79 -16.20
N GLY A 134 -0.86 -0.98 -16.11
CA GLY A 134 -2.23 -1.47 -16.07
C GLY A 134 -2.84 -1.63 -17.46
N THR A 135 -3.98 -2.30 -17.53
CA THR A 135 -4.77 -2.46 -18.79
C THR A 135 -5.23 -1.12 -19.35
N ASP A 136 -5.43 -0.13 -18.48
CA ASP A 136 -5.88 1.23 -18.87
C ASP A 136 -4.71 2.17 -19.19
N GLY A 137 -3.49 1.64 -19.26
CA GLY A 137 -2.28 2.38 -19.56
C GLY A 137 -1.24 2.36 -18.46
N THR A 138 -0.09 2.97 -18.76
CA THR A 138 1.04 3.09 -17.84
C THR A 138 0.90 4.34 -16.98
N GLN A 139 1.04 4.19 -15.67
CA GLN A 139 0.99 5.30 -14.73
C GLN A 139 2.25 5.32 -13.86
N SER A 140 2.84 6.50 -13.68
CA SER A 140 4.03 6.70 -12.84
C SER A 140 3.71 7.59 -11.64
N PHE A 141 4.22 7.21 -10.47
CA PHE A 141 3.89 7.83 -9.20
C PHE A 141 5.15 8.25 -8.44
N LYS A 142 5.15 9.48 -7.94
CA LYS A 142 6.13 10.05 -7.02
C LYS A 142 5.44 11.08 -6.12
N PRO A 143 4.49 10.64 -5.30
CA PRO A 143 3.70 11.54 -4.45
C PRO A 143 4.52 12.09 -3.27
N GLY A 144 3.88 12.91 -2.45
CA GLY A 144 4.44 13.47 -1.24
C GLY A 144 4.84 12.44 -0.20
N ALA A 145 5.71 12.83 0.72
CA ALA A 145 6.02 12.00 1.88
C ALA A 145 4.80 11.96 2.82
N GLY A 146 4.39 10.76 3.21
CA GLY A 146 3.14 10.50 3.94
C GLY A 146 2.02 9.96 3.06
N ASP A 147 2.14 10.10 1.73
CA ASP A 147 1.16 9.59 0.78
C ASP A 147 1.40 8.12 0.42
N LEU A 148 0.34 7.44 0.05
CA LEU A 148 0.36 6.02 -0.30
C LEU A 148 -0.22 5.81 -1.71
N VAL A 149 0.43 4.97 -2.50
CA VAL A 149 -0.14 4.43 -3.74
C VAL A 149 -0.60 3.00 -3.48
N LEU A 150 -1.89 2.74 -3.73
CA LEU A 150 -2.55 1.44 -3.65
C LEU A 150 -2.85 0.95 -5.06
N TYR A 151 -2.43 -0.27 -5.40
CA TYR A 151 -2.61 -0.84 -6.74
C TYR A 151 -2.82 -2.35 -6.71
N PRO A 152 -3.41 -2.97 -7.77
CA PRO A 152 -3.57 -4.42 -7.83
C PRO A 152 -2.21 -5.12 -7.86
N SER A 153 -2.03 -6.16 -7.03
CA SER A 153 -0.80 -6.98 -7.05
C SER A 153 -0.62 -7.79 -8.33
N THR A 154 -1.66 -7.83 -9.16
CA THR A 154 -1.67 -8.53 -10.46
C THR A 154 -0.94 -7.76 -11.57
N GLU A 155 -0.70 -6.46 -11.38
CA GLU A 155 -0.12 -5.62 -12.40
C GLU A 155 1.41 -5.70 -12.39
N LEU A 156 2.02 -5.69 -13.59
CA LEU A 156 3.44 -5.44 -13.73
C LEU A 156 3.75 -4.05 -13.19
N HIS A 157 4.84 -3.94 -12.46
CA HIS A 157 5.29 -2.65 -11.93
C HIS A 157 6.80 -2.64 -11.75
N GLU A 158 7.36 -1.44 -11.66
CA GLU A 158 8.78 -1.23 -11.44
C GLU A 158 9.05 0.02 -10.59
N VAL A 159 10.26 0.13 -10.10
CA VAL A 159 10.81 1.35 -9.51
C VAL A 159 12.00 1.79 -10.37
N ALA A 160 11.88 2.95 -11.00
CA ALA A 160 12.92 3.53 -11.82
C ALA A 160 14.23 3.70 -11.03
N PRO A 161 15.40 3.68 -11.69
CA PRO A 161 16.66 3.96 -11.02
C PRO A 161 16.66 5.33 -10.34
N VAL A 162 17.15 5.38 -9.10
CA VAL A 162 17.42 6.64 -8.38
C VAL A 162 18.72 7.23 -8.92
N THR A 163 18.70 8.49 -9.33
CA THR A 163 19.87 9.18 -9.90
C THR A 163 20.49 10.19 -8.95
N ARG A 164 19.74 10.66 -7.93
CA ARG A 164 20.20 11.53 -6.85
C ARG A 164 19.44 11.22 -5.57
N GLY A 165 20.10 11.37 -4.42
CA GLY A 165 19.45 11.26 -3.10
C GLY A 165 19.09 9.84 -2.70
N VAL A 166 18.11 9.72 -1.79
CA VAL A 166 17.63 8.44 -1.24
C VAL A 166 16.11 8.41 -1.22
N ARG A 167 15.54 7.45 -1.93
CA ARG A 167 14.12 7.11 -1.88
C ARG A 167 13.84 6.15 -0.72
N MET A 168 13.00 6.55 0.22
CA MET A 168 12.55 5.69 1.32
C MET A 168 11.05 5.44 1.22
N VAL A 169 10.63 4.18 1.34
CA VAL A 169 9.23 3.77 1.27
C VAL A 169 8.94 2.60 2.21
N CYS A 170 7.68 2.45 2.60
CA CYS A 170 7.15 1.22 3.17
C CYS A 170 6.26 0.54 2.12
N ALA A 171 6.64 -0.65 1.71
CA ALA A 171 5.83 -1.50 0.81
C ALA A 171 5.15 -2.61 1.61
N GLY A 172 3.95 -3.00 1.18
CA GLY A 172 3.20 -4.09 1.79
C GLY A 172 2.09 -4.61 0.89
N TRP A 173 1.47 -5.70 1.33
CA TRP A 173 0.43 -6.40 0.57
C TRP A 173 -0.78 -6.66 1.44
N ILE A 174 -1.94 -6.63 0.80
CA ILE A 174 -3.23 -6.78 1.44
C ILE A 174 -3.97 -7.98 0.83
N GLU A 175 -4.40 -8.91 1.67
CA GLU A 175 -5.47 -9.83 1.35
C GLU A 175 -6.80 -9.13 1.61
N SER A 176 -7.61 -8.98 0.58
CA SER A 176 -8.92 -8.34 0.69
C SER A 176 -10.00 -9.33 1.10
N LEU A 177 -10.97 -8.87 1.88
CA LEU A 177 -12.23 -9.58 2.11
C LEU A 177 -13.01 -9.81 0.82
N VAL A 178 -12.81 -8.94 -0.19
CA VAL A 178 -13.45 -9.02 -1.50
C VAL A 178 -12.36 -9.19 -2.55
N PRO A 179 -12.08 -10.43 -3.01
CA PRO A 179 -10.97 -10.73 -3.92
C PRO A 179 -11.06 -10.07 -5.29
N ASP A 180 -12.27 -9.92 -5.80
CA ASP A 180 -12.53 -9.37 -7.13
C ASP A 180 -12.35 -7.85 -7.18
N GLY A 181 -11.55 -7.36 -8.12
CA GLY A 181 -11.20 -5.94 -8.24
C GLY A 181 -12.39 -5.06 -8.67
N ALA A 182 -13.28 -5.57 -9.53
CA ALA A 182 -14.46 -4.84 -9.98
C ALA A 182 -15.48 -4.72 -8.85
N GLN A 183 -15.67 -5.79 -8.07
CA GLN A 183 -16.54 -5.76 -6.89
C GLN A 183 -16.02 -4.77 -5.83
N ARG A 184 -14.69 -4.71 -5.60
CA ARG A 184 -14.10 -3.71 -4.71
C ARG A 184 -14.35 -2.28 -5.20
N ALA A 185 -14.21 -2.04 -6.50
CA ALA A 185 -14.47 -0.73 -7.08
C ALA A 185 -15.92 -0.28 -6.86
N ILE A 186 -16.90 -1.14 -7.13
CA ILE A 186 -18.31 -0.86 -6.88
C ILE A 186 -18.56 -0.54 -5.39
N LEU A 187 -18.00 -1.34 -4.47
CA LEU A 187 -18.16 -1.09 -3.03
C LEU A 187 -17.48 0.22 -2.59
N PHE A 188 -16.36 0.59 -3.22
CA PHE A 188 -15.69 1.86 -2.95
C PHE A 188 -16.54 3.04 -3.40
N ASP A 189 -17.09 3.01 -4.61
CA ASP A 189 -17.98 4.05 -5.13
C ASP A 189 -19.21 4.23 -4.26
N LEU A 190 -19.88 3.13 -3.88
CA LEU A 190 -21.04 3.19 -3.00
C LEU A 190 -20.70 3.70 -1.60
N THR A 191 -19.49 3.40 -1.09
CA THR A 191 -19.02 3.91 0.20
C THR A 191 -18.77 5.42 0.13
N ASN A 192 -18.19 5.92 -0.97
CA ASN A 192 -17.99 7.34 -1.21
C ASN A 192 -19.33 8.08 -1.37
N LEU A 193 -20.27 7.49 -2.11
CA LEU A 193 -21.64 8.02 -2.22
C LEU A 193 -22.29 8.14 -0.84
N ARG A 194 -22.18 7.09 -0.01
CA ARG A 194 -22.70 7.12 1.36
C ARG A 194 -22.08 8.25 2.19
N ALA A 195 -20.77 8.46 2.08
CA ALA A 195 -20.10 9.55 2.78
C ALA A 195 -20.57 10.93 2.29
N SER A 196 -20.75 11.10 0.98
CA SER A 196 -21.30 12.34 0.39
C SER A 196 -22.73 12.61 0.84
N MET A 197 -23.60 11.58 0.82
CA MET A 197 -25.00 11.72 1.28
C MET A 197 -25.08 12.09 2.77
N ALA A 198 -24.10 11.71 3.59
CA ALA A 198 -24.09 12.06 5.01
C ALA A 198 -23.97 13.56 5.28
N THR A 199 -23.48 14.35 4.32
CA THR A 199 -23.38 15.81 4.44
C THR A 199 -24.69 16.54 4.12
N SER A 200 -25.60 15.91 3.38
CA SER A 200 -26.83 16.53 2.86
C SER A 200 -28.15 15.92 3.37
N LEU A 201 -28.11 14.66 3.81
CA LEU A 201 -29.29 13.93 4.26
C LEU A 201 -29.18 13.50 5.74
N PRO A 202 -30.27 13.55 6.52
CA PRO A 202 -30.26 13.09 7.90
C PRO A 202 -30.03 11.56 7.99
N GLN A 203 -29.55 11.08 9.15
CA GLN A 203 -29.18 9.68 9.35
C GLN A 203 -30.32 8.68 9.07
N GLY A 204 -31.57 9.02 9.27
CA GLY A 204 -32.72 8.17 9.04
C GLY A 204 -33.37 8.33 7.66
N ALA A 205 -32.80 9.11 6.73
CA ALA A 205 -33.35 9.29 5.39
C ALA A 205 -33.47 7.94 4.65
N GLY A 206 -34.59 7.73 3.95
CA GLY A 206 -34.89 6.48 3.25
C GLY A 206 -33.81 6.09 2.24
N GLU A 207 -33.28 7.05 1.51
CA GLU A 207 -32.23 6.88 0.51
C GLU A 207 -30.95 6.34 1.15
N ARG A 208 -30.55 6.88 2.31
CA ARG A 208 -29.39 6.40 3.06
C ARG A 208 -29.58 4.98 3.56
N LEU A 209 -30.76 4.65 4.09
CA LEU A 209 -31.08 3.30 4.56
C LEU A 209 -31.09 2.28 3.41
N VAL A 210 -31.56 2.66 2.22
CA VAL A 210 -31.53 1.79 1.03
C VAL A 210 -30.10 1.56 0.57
N LEU A 211 -29.27 2.61 0.56
CA LEU A 211 -27.85 2.49 0.20
C LEU A 211 -27.08 1.61 1.20
N ASP A 212 -27.29 1.80 2.51
CA ASP A 212 -26.68 0.97 3.56
C ASP A 212 -27.10 -0.50 3.42
N LYS A 213 -28.38 -0.76 3.13
CA LYS A 213 -28.87 -2.12 2.84
C LYS A 213 -28.18 -2.70 1.61
N ALA A 214 -28.05 -1.96 0.53
CA ALA A 214 -27.38 -2.42 -0.69
C ALA A 214 -25.93 -2.79 -0.43
N ILE A 215 -25.16 -1.90 0.22
CA ILE A 215 -23.74 -2.16 0.58
C ILE A 215 -23.65 -3.42 1.46
N ALA A 216 -24.49 -3.54 2.49
CA ALA A 216 -24.46 -4.69 3.39
C ALA A 216 -24.76 -6.01 2.66
N ASN A 217 -25.70 -6.01 1.70
CA ASN A 217 -26.02 -7.20 0.92
C ASN A 217 -24.94 -7.57 -0.08
N LEU A 218 -24.33 -6.59 -0.75
CA LEU A 218 -23.17 -6.83 -1.62
C LEU A 218 -21.98 -7.42 -0.83
N LEU A 219 -21.74 -6.93 0.38
CA LEU A 219 -20.72 -7.52 1.26
C LEU A 219 -21.05 -8.97 1.62
N ARG A 220 -22.31 -9.30 1.98
CA ARG A 220 -22.72 -10.70 2.23
C ARG A 220 -22.50 -11.61 1.04
N MET A 221 -22.68 -11.10 -0.18
CA MET A 221 -22.50 -11.87 -1.41
C MET A 221 -21.02 -12.07 -1.79
N TRP A 222 -20.17 -11.09 -1.52
CA TRP A 222 -18.84 -11.00 -2.11
C TRP A 222 -17.69 -11.27 -1.13
N VAL A 223 -17.91 -11.15 0.18
CA VAL A 223 -16.88 -11.43 1.18
C VAL A 223 -16.46 -12.90 1.14
N ARG A 224 -15.13 -13.12 1.21
CA ARG A 224 -14.52 -14.45 1.40
C ARG A 224 -13.76 -14.44 2.73
N THR A 225 -14.20 -15.24 3.66
CA THR A 225 -13.60 -15.43 5.00
C THR A 225 -12.58 -16.55 4.99
#